data_504c8b50b0c00b1b747d1ac56321d861
#
_entry.id   504c8b50b0c00b1b747d1ac56321d861
#
_cell.length_a   1.000
_cell.length_b   1.000
_cell.length_c   1.000
_cell.angle_alpha   90.00
_cell.angle_beta   90.00
_cell.angle_gamma   90.00
#
_symmetry.space_group_name_H-M   'P 1'
#
loop_
_entity.id
_entity.type
_entity.pdbx_description
1 polymer ?
#
loop_
_entity_poly.entity_id
_entity_poly.type
_entity_poly.pdbx_seq_one_letter_code
_entity_poly.pdbx_strand_id
1 'polypeptide(L)'
;MTQQKDKPLLVYRFSALGDIAMTIPVLRSFFKSYPNQKIIFVSRNYAKPLFDEFDNLEFIGVDFNKNYKGVQGLFNLFKLLRKKNIKSVADLHNVLRTKFLNFFFRITLKKVQSVKKGRSDRKKLIRKKNKIFKPLTPVQYRYCDVFRRLGFPVDLV
;
A
#
# COMPACT_ATOMS: atom_id res chain seq x y z
N MET A 1 6.41 -7.62 31.64
CA MET A 1 6.58 -7.66 30.17
C MET A 1 5.83 -6.48 29.60
N THR A 2 6.53 -5.47 29.17
CA THR A 2 5.93 -4.38 28.41
C THR A 2 5.45 -4.94 27.07
N GLN A 3 4.13 -5.03 26.88
CA GLN A 3 3.56 -5.25 25.55
C GLN A 3 4.07 -4.11 24.67
N GLN A 4 5.06 -4.41 23.85
CA GLN A 4 5.47 -3.52 22.80
C GLN A 4 4.27 -3.42 21.86
N LYS A 5 3.49 -2.35 22.02
CA LYS A 5 2.35 -2.04 21.16
C LYS A 5 2.87 -2.10 19.74
N ASP A 6 2.49 -3.12 18.98
CA ASP A 6 3.00 -3.31 17.63
C ASP A 6 2.72 -2.04 16.81
N LYS A 7 3.81 -1.43 16.36
CA LYS A 7 3.73 -0.21 15.55
C LYS A 7 2.95 -0.50 14.28
N PRO A 8 2.05 0.40 13.83
CA PRO A 8 1.24 0.16 12.65
C PRO A 8 2.06 0.07 11.37
N LEU A 9 1.59 -0.74 10.42
CA LEU A 9 2.03 -0.69 9.03
C LEU A 9 1.32 0.45 8.32
N LEU A 10 2.04 1.23 7.54
CA LEU A 10 1.46 2.20 6.62
C LEU A 10 1.24 1.55 5.26
N VAL A 11 0.02 1.63 4.75
CA VAL A 11 -0.34 1.12 3.42
C VAL A 11 -1.01 2.25 2.65
N TYR A 12 -0.62 2.46 1.41
CA TYR A 12 -1.34 3.42 0.57
C TYR A 12 -1.60 2.94 -0.86
N ARG A 13 -2.80 3.25 -1.32
CA ARG A 13 -3.27 3.11 -2.70
C ARG A 13 -4.28 4.23 -2.98
N PHE A 14 -3.92 5.20 -3.82
CA PHE A 14 -4.73 6.42 -3.99
C PHE A 14 -5.79 6.33 -5.10
N SER A 15 -5.65 5.43 -6.05
CA SER A 15 -6.55 5.20 -7.19
C SER A 15 -6.17 3.92 -7.96
N ALA A 16 -6.95 3.36 -8.86
CA ALA A 16 -8.36 3.68 -9.05
C ALA A 16 -9.22 2.88 -8.09
N LEU A 17 -10.55 3.16 -8.04
CA LEU A 17 -11.44 2.50 -7.07
C LEU A 17 -11.39 0.97 -7.17
N GLY A 18 -11.36 0.41 -8.38
CA GLY A 18 -11.24 -1.05 -8.58
C GLY A 18 -9.97 -1.62 -8.00
N ASP A 19 -8.83 -0.94 -8.19
CA ASP A 19 -7.55 -1.37 -7.63
C ASP A 19 -7.52 -1.24 -6.10
N ILE A 20 -8.19 -0.21 -5.56
CA ILE A 20 -8.35 -0.06 -4.11
C ILE A 20 -9.20 -1.23 -3.57
N ALA A 21 -10.31 -1.56 -4.24
CA ALA A 21 -11.17 -2.68 -3.85
C ALA A 21 -10.41 -4.03 -3.86
N MET A 22 -9.45 -4.20 -4.75
CA MET A 22 -8.61 -5.40 -4.81
C MET A 22 -7.67 -5.56 -3.61
N THR A 23 -7.52 -4.53 -2.77
CA THR A 23 -6.79 -4.66 -1.51
C THR A 23 -7.60 -5.38 -0.43
N ILE A 24 -8.92 -5.38 -0.52
CA ILE A 24 -9.80 -5.94 0.52
C ILE A 24 -9.56 -7.43 0.78
N PRO A 25 -9.57 -8.32 -0.24
CA PRO A 25 -9.27 -9.74 0.01
C PRO A 25 -7.87 -9.96 0.57
N VAL A 26 -6.91 -9.14 0.19
CA VAL A 26 -5.54 -9.19 0.75
C VAL A 26 -5.54 -8.80 2.22
N LEU A 27 -6.24 -7.74 2.58
CA LEU A 27 -6.37 -7.29 3.97
C LEU A 27 -7.12 -8.29 4.85
N ARG A 28 -8.17 -8.93 4.32
CA ARG A 28 -8.86 -10.02 5.04
C ARG A 28 -7.91 -11.16 5.37
N SER A 29 -7.12 -11.60 4.39
CA SER A 29 -6.10 -12.63 4.58
C SER A 29 -5.00 -12.18 5.54
N PHE A 30 -4.59 -10.91 5.43
CA PHE A 30 -3.60 -10.31 6.33
C PHE A 30 -4.07 -10.35 7.79
N PHE A 31 -5.25 -9.84 8.09
CA PHE A 31 -5.78 -9.79 9.46
C PHE A 31 -6.13 -11.17 10.01
N LYS A 32 -6.42 -12.14 9.15
CA LYS A 32 -6.57 -13.55 9.56
C LYS A 32 -5.24 -14.12 10.08
N SER A 33 -4.12 -13.78 9.42
CA SER A 33 -2.78 -14.24 9.81
C SER A 33 -2.17 -13.40 10.92
N TYR A 34 -2.49 -12.10 10.97
CA TYR A 34 -1.91 -11.13 11.91
C TYR A 34 -3.00 -10.31 12.61
N PRO A 35 -3.85 -10.94 13.45
CA PRO A 35 -5.05 -10.29 14.00
C PRO A 35 -4.74 -9.09 14.91
N ASN A 36 -3.55 -9.04 15.51
CA ASN A 36 -3.14 -7.97 16.42
C ASN A 36 -2.34 -6.84 15.73
N GLN A 37 -1.95 -7.04 14.46
CA GLN A 37 -1.19 -6.03 13.73
C GLN A 37 -2.11 -4.89 13.28
N LYS A 38 -1.73 -3.65 13.57
CA LYS A 38 -2.46 -2.46 13.12
C LYS A 38 -1.99 -2.02 11.74
N ILE A 39 -2.93 -1.53 10.95
CA ILE A 39 -2.68 -0.92 9.64
C ILE A 39 -3.23 0.50 9.64
N ILE A 40 -2.46 1.45 9.10
CA ILE A 40 -2.94 2.75 8.67
C ILE A 40 -3.04 2.70 7.15
N PHE A 41 -4.25 2.82 6.62
CA PHE A 41 -4.50 2.79 5.18
C PHE A 41 -4.83 4.20 4.68
N VAL A 42 -4.00 4.71 3.77
CA VAL A 42 -4.17 6.05 3.17
C VAL A 42 -4.71 5.89 1.75
N SER A 43 -5.85 6.50 1.50
CA SER A 43 -6.49 6.49 0.19
C SER A 43 -7.37 7.73 -0.01
N ARG A 44 -8.03 7.82 -1.14
CA ARG A 44 -9.01 8.88 -1.41
C ARG A 44 -10.21 8.74 -0.48
N ASN A 45 -10.81 9.87 -0.08
CA ASN A 45 -11.93 9.91 0.85
C ASN A 45 -13.10 9.00 0.44
N TYR A 46 -13.40 8.91 -0.86
CA TYR A 46 -14.49 8.10 -1.39
C TYR A 46 -14.35 6.59 -1.14
N ALA A 47 -13.14 6.13 -0.88
CA ALA A 47 -12.87 4.70 -0.65
C ALA A 47 -13.12 4.26 0.80
N LYS A 48 -13.34 5.19 1.73
CA LYS A 48 -13.49 4.88 3.16
C LYS A 48 -14.48 3.75 3.46
N PRO A 49 -15.69 3.71 2.88
CA PRO A 49 -16.66 2.66 3.20
C PRO A 49 -16.17 1.24 2.92
N LEU A 50 -15.20 1.06 2.01
CA LEU A 50 -14.64 -0.27 1.72
C LEU A 50 -13.86 -0.87 2.89
N PHE A 51 -13.46 -0.05 3.86
CA PHE A 51 -12.57 -0.44 4.97
C PHE A 51 -13.27 -0.51 6.32
N ASP A 52 -14.57 -0.23 6.38
CA ASP A 52 -15.34 -0.18 7.63
C ASP A 52 -15.42 -1.55 8.34
N GLU A 53 -15.18 -2.65 7.64
CA GLU A 53 -15.17 -4.00 8.22
C GLU A 53 -13.93 -4.31 9.08
N PHE A 54 -12.89 -3.49 9.03
CA PHE A 54 -11.60 -3.79 9.69
C PHE A 54 -11.39 -2.99 10.97
N ASP A 55 -11.52 -3.64 12.13
CA ASP A 55 -11.35 -2.99 13.45
C ASP A 55 -9.92 -2.50 13.71
N ASN A 56 -8.91 -3.20 13.20
CA ASN A 56 -7.49 -2.86 13.40
C ASN A 56 -6.90 -2.03 12.25
N LEU A 57 -7.76 -1.39 11.46
CA LEU A 57 -7.37 -0.51 10.38
C LEU A 57 -7.85 0.91 10.63
N GLU A 58 -6.93 1.87 10.67
CA GLU A 58 -7.22 3.30 10.65
C GLU A 58 -7.19 3.79 9.21
N PHE A 59 -8.32 4.31 8.72
CA PHE A 59 -8.38 4.90 7.39
C PHE A 59 -8.09 6.40 7.45
N ILE A 60 -7.13 6.86 6.65
CA ILE A 60 -6.83 8.27 6.46
C ILE A 60 -7.19 8.66 5.03
N GLY A 61 -8.23 9.46 4.88
CA GLY A 61 -8.65 10.00 3.60
C GLY A 61 -7.81 11.20 3.18
N VAL A 62 -7.42 11.24 1.91
CA VAL A 62 -6.64 12.34 1.33
C VAL A 62 -7.32 12.92 0.10
N ASP A 63 -7.19 14.24 -0.06
CA ASP A 63 -7.59 14.96 -1.26
C ASP A 63 -6.40 15.76 -1.78
N PHE A 64 -5.86 15.31 -2.91
CA PHE A 64 -4.70 15.96 -3.53
C PHE A 64 -5.04 17.24 -4.29
N ASN A 65 -6.31 17.57 -4.42
CA ASN A 65 -6.75 18.82 -5.03
C ASN A 65 -7.02 19.92 -3.99
N LYS A 66 -7.16 19.53 -2.72
CA LYS A 66 -7.47 20.43 -1.58
C LYS A 66 -6.37 20.41 -0.53
N ASN A 67 -6.50 19.53 0.48
CA ASN A 67 -5.65 19.55 1.68
C ASN A 67 -4.18 19.17 1.41
N TYR A 68 -3.94 18.35 0.39
CA TYR A 68 -2.60 17.78 0.10
C TYR A 68 -2.17 18.09 -1.33
N LYS A 69 -2.45 19.31 -1.78
CA LYS A 69 -2.10 19.76 -3.14
C LYS A 69 -0.60 20.01 -3.30
N GLY A 70 -0.04 19.50 -4.38
CA GLY A 70 1.35 19.74 -4.79
C GLY A 70 2.40 19.13 -3.84
N VAL A 71 3.64 19.53 -4.02
CA VAL A 71 4.79 19.06 -3.23
C VAL A 71 4.64 19.43 -1.75
N GLN A 72 4.19 20.64 -1.46
CA GLN A 72 3.96 21.09 -0.09
C GLN A 72 2.87 20.24 0.59
N GLY A 73 1.80 19.91 -0.12
CA GLY A 73 0.75 19.04 0.39
C GLY A 73 1.26 17.62 0.68
N LEU A 74 2.09 17.06 -0.18
CA LEU A 74 2.72 15.73 0.04
C LEU A 74 3.66 15.76 1.26
N PHE A 75 4.41 16.83 1.43
CA PHE A 75 5.28 16.97 2.59
C PHE A 75 4.48 17.11 3.89
N ASN A 76 3.36 17.82 3.87
CA ASN A 76 2.44 17.90 5.01
C ASN A 76 1.84 16.53 5.35
N LEU A 77 1.48 15.75 4.35
CA LEU A 77 1.00 14.37 4.53
C LEU A 77 2.09 13.50 5.17
N PHE A 78 3.33 13.60 4.70
CA PHE A 78 4.46 12.90 5.29
C PHE A 78 4.63 13.24 6.77
N LYS A 79 4.59 14.54 7.13
CA LYS A 79 4.70 14.98 8.53
C LYS A 79 3.58 14.41 9.40
N LEU A 80 2.34 14.39 8.89
CA LEU A 80 1.20 13.78 9.58
C LEU A 80 1.44 12.30 9.83
N LEU A 81 1.83 11.55 8.81
CA LEU A 81 2.05 10.11 8.88
C LEU A 81 3.24 9.75 9.77
N ARG A 82 4.31 10.54 9.73
CA ARG A 82 5.49 10.34 10.59
C ARG A 82 5.14 10.32 12.08
N LYS A 83 4.19 11.16 12.51
CA LYS A 83 3.74 11.23 13.91
C LYS A 83 3.03 9.96 14.38
N LYS A 84 2.57 9.11 13.47
CA LYS A 84 1.87 7.86 13.77
C LYS A 84 2.78 6.72 14.24
N ASN A 85 4.08 6.94 14.33
CA ASN A 85 5.07 5.96 14.78
C ASN A 85 5.02 4.64 13.96
N ILE A 86 5.12 4.76 12.67
CA ILE A 86 4.97 3.69 11.68
C ILE A 86 6.14 2.69 11.76
N LYS A 87 5.86 1.39 11.63
CA LYS A 87 6.85 0.31 11.56
C LYS A 87 7.53 0.24 10.19
N SER A 88 6.72 0.15 9.14
CA SER A 88 7.18 0.05 7.76
C SER A 88 6.08 0.50 6.79
N VAL A 89 6.41 0.62 5.52
CA VAL A 89 5.53 1.17 4.48
C VAL A 89 5.31 0.16 3.36
N ALA A 90 4.06 -0.12 3.07
CA ALA A 90 3.62 -0.91 1.92
C ALA A 90 3.01 0.03 0.86
N ASP A 91 3.77 0.32 -0.18
CA ASP A 91 3.32 1.12 -1.31
C ASP A 91 2.65 0.22 -2.36
N LEU A 92 1.33 0.14 -2.34
CA LEU A 92 0.56 -0.63 -3.30
C LEU A 92 0.22 0.15 -4.57
N HIS A 93 0.72 1.36 -4.72
CA HIS A 93 0.44 2.22 -5.87
C HIS A 93 1.65 2.42 -6.80
N ASN A 94 2.82 2.70 -6.25
CA ASN A 94 4.06 2.92 -6.97
C ASN A 94 3.93 3.98 -8.09
N VAL A 95 3.51 5.17 -7.70
CA VAL A 95 3.40 6.36 -8.56
C VAL A 95 4.30 7.48 -8.05
N LEU A 96 4.39 8.58 -8.78
CA LEU A 96 5.28 9.69 -8.42
C LEU A 96 5.01 10.23 -7.00
N ARG A 97 3.73 10.37 -6.61
CA ARG A 97 3.35 10.81 -5.26
C ARG A 97 3.84 9.85 -4.17
N THR A 98 3.67 8.55 -4.38
CA THR A 98 4.14 7.57 -3.40
C THR A 98 5.66 7.47 -3.37
N LYS A 99 6.33 7.63 -4.50
CA LYS A 99 7.80 7.69 -4.55
C LYS A 99 8.37 8.86 -3.75
N PHE A 100 7.69 10.00 -3.78
CA PHE A 100 8.05 11.16 -2.95
C PHE A 100 7.93 10.83 -1.46
N LEU A 101 6.79 10.27 -1.03
CA LEU A 101 6.60 9.85 0.35
C LEU A 101 7.61 8.77 0.77
N ASN A 102 7.84 7.79 -0.08
CA ASN A 102 8.78 6.69 0.17
C ASN A 102 10.22 7.19 0.38
N PHE A 103 10.64 8.20 -0.38
CA PHE A 103 11.95 8.81 -0.24
C PHE A 103 12.16 9.35 1.18
N PHE A 104 11.19 10.10 1.70
CA PHE A 104 11.27 10.65 3.06
C PHE A 104 11.18 9.56 4.13
N PHE A 105 10.35 8.52 3.95
CA PHE A 105 10.32 7.41 4.89
C PHE A 105 11.63 6.62 4.92
N ARG A 106 12.30 6.44 3.80
CA ARG A 106 13.62 5.80 3.74
C ARG A 106 14.70 6.62 4.45
N ILE A 107 14.69 7.94 4.30
CA ILE A 107 15.59 8.84 5.05
C ILE A 107 15.39 8.68 6.56
N THR A 108 14.16 8.47 7.01
CA THR A 108 13.86 8.23 8.42
C THR A 108 14.06 6.77 8.86
N LEU A 109 14.80 5.99 8.08
CA LEU A 109 15.18 4.59 8.34
C LEU A 109 13.97 3.62 8.42
N LYS A 110 12.89 3.93 7.72
CA LYS A 110 11.74 3.02 7.60
C LYS A 110 11.93 2.07 6.43
N LYS A 111 11.59 0.80 6.63
CA LYS A 111 11.56 -0.18 5.55
C LYS A 111 10.36 0.11 4.63
N VAL A 112 10.62 0.30 3.35
CA VAL A 112 9.60 0.60 2.33
C VAL A 112 9.68 -0.42 1.22
N GLN A 113 8.55 -1.02 0.87
CA GLN A 113 8.43 -1.88 -0.30
C GLN A 113 7.29 -1.40 -1.20
N SER A 114 7.54 -1.37 -2.49
CA SER A 114 6.58 -0.93 -3.50
C SER A 114 6.11 -2.09 -4.37
N VAL A 115 4.85 -2.02 -4.81
CA VAL A 115 4.28 -3.01 -5.73
C VAL A 115 5.03 -3.00 -7.07
N LYS A 116 5.29 -4.18 -7.60
CA LYS A 116 5.86 -4.35 -8.94
C LYS A 116 4.73 -4.33 -9.97
N LYS A 117 4.75 -3.39 -10.89
CA LYS A 117 3.66 -3.18 -11.86
C LYS A 117 3.62 -4.18 -13.02
N GLY A 118 4.60 -5.05 -13.17
CA GLY A 118 4.66 -6.03 -14.26
C GLY A 118 4.70 -5.41 -15.66
N ARG A 119 5.24 -4.20 -15.80
CA ARG A 119 5.33 -3.49 -17.10
C ARG A 119 6.16 -4.25 -18.13
N SER A 120 7.23 -4.91 -17.70
CA SER A 120 8.06 -5.75 -18.56
C SER A 120 7.27 -6.93 -19.13
N ASP A 121 6.43 -7.57 -18.33
CA ASP A 121 5.60 -8.69 -18.75
C ASP A 121 4.53 -8.25 -19.74
N ARG A 122 3.90 -7.08 -19.53
CA ARG A 122 2.99 -6.46 -20.49
C ARG A 122 3.67 -6.18 -21.83
N LYS A 123 4.89 -5.60 -21.81
CA LYS A 123 5.66 -5.33 -23.03
C LYS A 123 5.95 -6.62 -23.79
N LYS A 124 6.24 -7.73 -23.12
CA LYS A 124 6.46 -9.05 -23.74
C LYS A 124 5.20 -9.58 -24.42
N LEU A 125 4.01 -9.34 -23.86
CA LEU A 125 2.73 -9.77 -24.41
C LEU A 125 2.33 -9.00 -25.68
N ILE A 126 2.59 -7.68 -25.74
CA ILE A 126 2.13 -6.80 -26.81
C ILE A 126 3.17 -6.58 -27.92
N ARG A 127 4.41 -7.02 -27.75
CA ARG A 127 5.44 -6.86 -28.79
C ARG A 127 5.09 -7.66 -30.05
N LYS A 128 5.41 -7.09 -31.21
CA LYS A 128 5.07 -7.69 -32.52
C LYS A 128 5.86 -8.96 -32.86
N LYS A 129 7.09 -9.09 -32.36
CA LYS A 129 7.97 -10.25 -32.57
C LYS A 129 8.27 -10.93 -31.25
N ASN A 130 8.41 -12.27 -31.26
CA ASN A 130 8.71 -13.09 -30.08
C ASN A 130 7.74 -12.84 -28.90
N LYS A 131 6.43 -12.86 -29.17
CA LYS A 131 5.41 -12.75 -28.14
C LYS A 131 5.53 -13.90 -27.14
N ILE A 132 5.54 -13.57 -25.85
CA ILE A 132 5.48 -14.54 -24.78
C ILE A 132 4.07 -14.52 -24.21
N PHE A 133 3.31 -15.59 -24.48
CA PHE A 133 1.95 -15.77 -23.95
C PHE A 133 2.03 -16.38 -22.55
N LYS A 134 2.31 -15.54 -21.55
CA LYS A 134 2.28 -15.94 -20.15
C LYS A 134 1.22 -15.12 -19.42
N PRO A 135 0.33 -15.76 -18.63
CA PRO A 135 -0.64 -15.01 -17.83
C PRO A 135 0.03 -13.97 -16.94
N LEU A 136 -0.53 -12.76 -16.89
CA LEU A 136 -0.07 -11.74 -15.96
C LEU A 136 -0.45 -12.13 -14.54
N THR A 137 0.44 -11.90 -13.58
CA THR A 137 0.14 -12.10 -12.17
C THR A 137 -1.01 -11.20 -11.74
N PRO A 138 -2.11 -11.74 -11.18
CA PRO A 138 -3.18 -10.92 -10.65
C PRO A 138 -2.70 -9.90 -9.62
N VAL A 139 -3.38 -8.75 -9.56
CA VAL A 139 -2.95 -7.63 -8.72
C VAL A 139 -2.91 -8.00 -7.23
N GLN A 140 -3.83 -8.83 -6.76
CA GLN A 140 -3.86 -9.27 -5.36
C GLN A 140 -2.57 -9.98 -4.95
N TYR A 141 -2.04 -10.86 -5.81
CA TYR A 141 -0.77 -11.54 -5.54
C TYR A 141 0.42 -10.58 -5.51
N ARG A 142 0.38 -9.52 -6.32
CA ARG A 142 1.39 -8.46 -6.28
C ARG A 142 1.33 -7.69 -4.96
N TYR A 143 0.15 -7.45 -4.42
CA TYR A 143 -0.03 -6.84 -3.10
C TYR A 143 0.48 -7.76 -2.00
N CYS A 144 0.15 -9.05 -2.04
CA CYS A 144 0.69 -10.05 -1.12
C CYS A 144 2.23 -10.07 -1.13
N ASP A 145 2.84 -9.94 -2.30
CA ASP A 145 4.30 -9.89 -2.45
C ASP A 145 4.93 -8.68 -1.71
N VAL A 146 4.26 -7.53 -1.71
CA VAL A 146 4.72 -6.36 -0.94
C VAL A 146 4.75 -6.68 0.54
N PHE A 147 3.68 -7.24 1.09
CA PHE A 147 3.62 -7.64 2.51
C PHE A 147 4.66 -8.71 2.85
N ARG A 148 4.85 -9.70 1.98
CA ARG A 148 5.88 -10.73 2.14
C ARG A 148 7.28 -10.12 2.24
N ARG A 149 7.61 -9.18 1.37
CA ARG A 149 8.92 -8.48 1.38
C ARG A 149 9.11 -7.60 2.62
N LEU A 150 8.02 -7.20 3.28
CA LEU A 150 8.05 -6.49 4.56
C LEU A 150 8.13 -7.42 5.78
N GLY A 151 8.14 -8.74 5.58
CA GLY A 151 8.18 -9.72 6.65
C GLY A 151 6.81 -10.21 7.12
N PHE A 152 5.75 -9.97 6.33
CA PHE A 152 4.37 -10.39 6.59
C PHE A 152 3.85 -11.25 5.44
N PRO A 153 4.31 -12.51 5.28
CA PRO A 153 3.77 -13.38 4.25
C PRO A 153 2.26 -13.57 4.42
N VAL A 154 1.53 -13.36 3.32
CA VAL A 154 0.07 -13.45 3.26
C VAL A 154 -0.30 -14.37 2.10
N ASP A 155 -1.10 -15.38 2.40
CA ASP A 155 -1.69 -16.26 1.39
C ASP A 155 -3.18 -15.92 1.25
N LEU A 156 -3.63 -15.70 0.01
CA LEU A 156 -5.04 -15.45 -0.27
C LEU A 156 -5.89 -16.67 0.08
N VAL A 157 -6.93 -16.43 0.80
CA VAL A 157 -7.90 -17.44 1.23
C VAL A 157 -9.12 -17.42 0.32
#